data_fac07faa2a18edd3c52be862032672ff
#
_entry.id   fac07faa2a18edd3c52be862032672ff
#
_cell.length_a   1.000
_cell.length_b   1.000
_cell.length_c   1.000
_cell.angle_alpha   90.00
_cell.angle_beta   90.00
_cell.angle_gamma   90.00
#
_symmetry.space_group_name_H-M   'P 1'
#
loop_
_entity.id
_entity.type
_entity.pdbx_description
1 polymer ?
#
loop_
_entity_poly.entity_id
_entity_poly.type
_entity_poly.pdbx_seq_one_letter_code
_entity_poly.pdbx_strand_id
1 'polypeptide(L)'
;FEAWLNLFTETGLYWFPAQPNQDNPHDTISLIYDDRRLLETRVRRLGNPRIHAQVPHSRTSHIIGNVTIEDYLSDEGDLLVGSNFQMLEYRRDKQRLFGGSCRHGLIRAGDGFKIQWKRVNLVNSDSMLEGISVIF
;
A
#
# COMPACT_ATOMS: atom_id res chain seq x y z
N PHE A 1 -1.10 11.15 6.48
CA PHE A 1 -0.72 9.73 6.70
C PHE A 1 -1.55 9.06 7.81
N GLU A 2 -1.90 9.78 8.88
CA GLU A 2 -2.74 9.25 9.97
C GLU A 2 -4.11 8.78 9.47
N ALA A 3 -4.78 9.56 8.63
CA ALA A 3 -6.07 9.17 8.05
C ALA A 3 -5.96 7.86 7.23
N TRP A 4 -4.86 7.66 6.49
CA TRP A 4 -4.59 6.43 5.76
C TRP A 4 -4.38 5.25 6.71
N LEU A 5 -3.59 5.43 7.77
CA LEU A 5 -3.36 4.39 8.79
C LEU A 5 -4.68 3.96 9.45
N ASN A 6 -5.59 4.90 9.69
CA ASN A 6 -6.89 4.64 10.31
C ASN A 6 -7.86 3.85 9.42
N LEU A 7 -7.54 3.65 8.14
CA LEU A 7 -8.30 2.73 7.27
C LEU A 7 -8.05 1.26 7.60
N PHE A 8 -6.91 0.94 8.21
CA PHE A 8 -6.57 -0.44 8.57
C PHE A 8 -7.18 -0.85 9.90
N THR A 9 -7.44 -2.15 10.04
CA THR A 9 -7.78 -2.78 11.31
C THR A 9 -6.57 -2.81 12.24
N GLU A 10 -6.78 -3.17 13.51
CA GLU A 10 -5.69 -3.36 14.49
C GLU A 10 -4.75 -4.52 14.14
N THR A 11 -5.23 -5.47 13.33
CA THR A 11 -4.45 -6.61 12.81
C THR A 11 -4.13 -6.47 11.33
N GLY A 12 -4.23 -5.25 10.79
CA GLY A 12 -4.06 -4.97 9.37
C GLY A 12 -2.66 -5.24 8.86
N LEU A 13 -2.57 -5.74 7.63
CA LEU A 13 -1.33 -6.07 6.94
C LEU A 13 -1.17 -5.23 5.67
N TYR A 14 0.06 -4.80 5.39
CA TYR A 14 0.44 -4.07 4.19
C TYR A 14 1.61 -4.76 3.51
N TRP A 15 1.40 -5.26 2.30
CA TRP A 15 2.33 -6.14 1.62
C TRP A 15 2.68 -5.68 0.21
N PHE A 16 3.98 -5.63 -0.07
CA PHE A 16 4.57 -5.45 -1.40
C PHE A 16 5.45 -6.65 -1.72
N PRO A 17 5.02 -7.56 -2.58
CA PRO A 17 5.87 -8.62 -3.11
C PRO A 17 7.09 -8.05 -3.84
N ALA A 18 8.25 -8.72 -3.70
CA ALA A 18 9.44 -8.41 -4.49
C ALA A 18 9.45 -9.14 -5.84
N GLN A 19 8.60 -10.14 -5.98
CA GLN A 19 8.48 -10.94 -7.22
C GLN A 19 7.05 -10.87 -7.76
N PRO A 20 6.86 -10.81 -9.09
CA PRO A 20 5.53 -10.69 -9.71
C PRO A 20 4.54 -11.78 -9.29
N ASN A 21 5.02 -13.01 -9.09
CA ASN A 21 4.21 -14.19 -8.79
C ASN A 21 4.38 -14.69 -7.34
N GLN A 22 4.80 -13.82 -6.43
CA GLN A 22 4.92 -14.17 -5.02
C GLN A 22 3.52 -14.24 -4.40
N ASP A 23 3.05 -15.45 -4.10
CA ASP A 23 1.71 -15.66 -3.52
C ASP A 23 1.72 -15.73 -1.99
N ASN A 24 2.85 -16.02 -1.37
CA ASN A 24 3.02 -16.07 0.07
C ASN A 24 4.16 -15.13 0.50
N PRO A 25 3.93 -14.21 1.46
CA PRO A 25 4.97 -13.30 1.94
C PRO A 25 6.15 -13.99 2.64
N HIS A 26 6.00 -15.24 3.04
CA HIS A 26 7.03 -16.01 3.75
C HIS A 26 7.92 -16.86 2.81
N ASP A 27 7.59 -16.98 1.52
CA ASP A 27 8.35 -17.80 0.57
C ASP A 27 9.66 -17.13 0.15
N THR A 28 9.69 -15.81 0.10
CA THR A 28 10.87 -15.02 -0.25
C THR A 28 10.77 -13.62 0.34
N ILE A 29 11.81 -12.82 0.16
CA ILE A 29 11.87 -11.43 0.64
C ILE A 29 10.77 -10.60 -0.04
N SER A 30 10.10 -9.77 0.74
CA SER A 30 9.15 -8.76 0.27
C SER A 30 9.81 -7.38 0.27
N LEU A 31 9.37 -6.49 -0.62
CA LEU A 31 9.78 -5.07 -0.58
C LEU A 31 9.27 -4.39 0.68
N ILE A 32 8.03 -4.70 1.06
CA ILE A 32 7.38 -4.26 2.31
C ILE A 32 6.50 -5.42 2.80
N TYR A 33 6.58 -5.71 4.09
CA TYR A 33 5.63 -6.59 4.78
C TYR A 33 5.46 -6.06 6.20
N ASP A 34 4.48 -5.17 6.36
CA ASP A 34 4.26 -4.44 7.59
C ASP A 34 2.95 -4.86 8.25
N ASP A 35 3.02 -5.25 9.52
CA ASP A 35 1.88 -5.34 10.42
C ASP A 35 1.45 -3.93 10.91
N ARG A 36 0.39 -3.83 11.68
CA ARG A 36 -0.13 -2.57 12.21
C ARG A 36 0.95 -1.76 12.93
N ARG A 37 1.78 -2.38 13.74
CA ARG A 37 2.85 -1.71 14.52
C ARG A 37 3.94 -1.13 13.60
N LEU A 38 4.30 -1.87 12.55
CA LEU A 38 5.27 -1.40 11.56
C LEU A 38 4.68 -0.27 10.71
N LEU A 39 3.38 -0.34 10.38
CA LEU A 39 2.66 0.74 9.69
C LEU A 39 2.66 2.03 10.52
N GLU A 40 2.39 1.97 11.81
CA GLU A 40 2.46 3.11 12.72
C GLU A 40 3.87 3.71 12.76
N THR A 41 4.89 2.85 12.80
CA THR A 41 6.28 3.28 12.77
C THR A 41 6.63 3.97 11.45
N ARG A 42 6.15 3.43 10.32
CA ARG A 42 6.31 4.01 8.98
C ARG A 42 5.66 5.38 8.90
N VAL A 43 4.39 5.50 9.30
CA VAL A 43 3.65 6.79 9.31
C VAL A 43 4.34 7.82 10.18
N ARG A 44 4.80 7.44 11.38
CA ARG A 44 5.54 8.32 12.29
C ARG A 44 6.85 8.81 11.65
N ARG A 45 7.56 7.94 10.93
CA ARG A 45 8.78 8.32 10.19
C ARG A 45 8.46 9.30 9.05
N LEU A 46 7.43 9.04 8.26
CA LEU A 46 7.03 9.90 7.15
C LEU A 46 6.59 11.30 7.61
N GLY A 47 5.99 11.39 8.79
CA GLY A 47 5.57 12.65 9.41
C GLY A 47 6.67 13.42 10.16
N ASN A 48 7.85 12.82 10.36
CA ASN A 48 8.90 13.45 11.15
C ASN A 48 9.75 14.43 10.31
N PRO A 49 9.75 15.75 10.60
CA PRO A 49 10.50 16.74 9.83
C PRO A 49 12.03 16.59 9.90
N ARG A 50 12.55 15.81 10.85
CA ARG A 50 13.98 15.55 11.00
C ARG A 50 14.49 14.37 10.17
N ILE A 51 13.58 13.62 9.53
CA ILE A 51 13.98 12.47 8.71
C ILE A 51 14.27 12.94 7.30
N HIS A 52 15.54 12.91 6.92
CA HIS A 52 16.05 13.30 5.60
C HIS A 52 15.38 12.55 4.44
N ALA A 53 14.76 11.37 4.70
CA ALA A 53 14.03 10.61 3.69
C ALA A 53 12.84 11.36 3.09
N GLN A 54 12.25 12.35 3.79
CA GLN A 54 11.13 13.17 3.35
C GLN A 54 11.44 14.68 3.30
N VAL A 55 12.72 15.05 3.20
CA VAL A 55 13.13 16.46 3.02
C VAL A 55 13.78 16.65 1.64
N PRO A 56 13.17 17.41 0.73
CA PRO A 56 11.80 17.94 0.75
C PRO A 56 10.75 16.83 0.67
N HIS A 57 9.52 17.13 1.09
CA HIS A 57 8.41 16.18 1.01
C HIS A 57 8.09 15.81 -0.44
N SER A 58 7.77 14.53 -0.65
CA SER A 58 7.25 14.07 -1.93
C SER A 58 5.86 14.68 -2.19
N ARG A 59 5.64 15.17 -3.40
CA ARG A 59 4.31 15.53 -3.92
C ARG A 59 3.83 14.39 -4.78
N THR A 60 2.62 13.92 -4.55
CA THR A 60 2.07 12.75 -5.25
C THR A 60 0.72 13.04 -5.86
N SER A 61 0.45 12.40 -6.98
CA SER A 61 -0.86 12.35 -7.63
C SER A 61 -1.22 10.90 -7.92
N HIS A 62 -2.42 10.48 -7.56
CA HIS A 62 -2.87 9.10 -7.71
C HIS A 62 -4.04 9.03 -8.67
N ILE A 63 -4.02 8.03 -9.55
CA ILE A 63 -5.15 7.63 -10.38
C ILE A 63 -5.44 6.17 -10.04
N ILE A 64 -6.68 5.91 -9.65
CA ILE A 64 -7.19 4.56 -9.36
C ILE A 64 -8.25 4.23 -10.40
N GLY A 65 -8.17 3.05 -10.97
CA GLY A 65 -9.12 2.56 -11.97
C GLY A 65 -9.37 1.06 -11.88
N ASN A 66 -10.28 0.57 -12.69
CA ASN A 66 -10.65 -0.85 -12.76
C ASN A 66 -10.99 -1.44 -11.38
N VAL A 67 -11.73 -0.69 -10.57
CA VAL A 67 -12.15 -1.15 -9.25
C VAL A 67 -13.22 -2.21 -9.42
N THR A 68 -12.94 -3.42 -8.92
CA THR A 68 -13.85 -4.57 -9.02
C THR A 68 -13.94 -5.32 -7.71
N ILE A 69 -15.12 -5.82 -7.38
CA ILE A 69 -15.29 -6.84 -6.34
C ILE A 69 -14.89 -8.16 -6.97
N GLU A 70 -13.79 -8.75 -6.50
CA GLU A 70 -13.28 -10.04 -7.00
C GLU A 70 -13.99 -11.21 -6.30
N ASP A 71 -14.32 -11.04 -5.01
CA ASP A 71 -14.95 -12.09 -4.21
C ASP A 71 -15.67 -11.52 -2.97
N TYR A 72 -16.55 -12.31 -2.40
CA TYR A 72 -17.18 -12.09 -1.10
C TYR A 72 -16.53 -13.04 -0.09
N LEU A 73 -15.85 -12.49 0.93
CA LEU A 73 -15.05 -13.25 1.88
C LEU A 73 -15.85 -13.81 3.05
N SER A 74 -17.05 -13.26 3.30
CA SER A 74 -17.96 -13.72 4.34
C SER A 74 -19.41 -13.39 4.02
N ASP A 75 -20.37 -14.07 4.69
CA ASP A 75 -21.80 -13.76 4.64
C ASP A 75 -22.13 -12.41 5.30
N GLU A 76 -21.21 -11.86 6.10
CA GLU A 76 -21.34 -10.55 6.74
C GLU A 76 -21.00 -9.38 5.82
N GLY A 77 -20.55 -9.69 4.59
CA GLY A 77 -20.29 -8.73 3.53
C GLY A 77 -18.85 -8.23 3.47
N ASP A 78 -17.90 -9.03 3.95
CA ASP A 78 -16.46 -8.79 3.73
C ASP A 78 -16.14 -9.02 2.25
N LEU A 79 -15.21 -8.20 1.72
CA LEU A 79 -14.95 -8.12 0.29
C LEU A 79 -13.47 -8.33 -0.03
N LEU A 80 -13.22 -9.01 -1.15
CA LEU A 80 -11.96 -8.92 -1.87
C LEU A 80 -12.13 -7.94 -3.04
N VAL A 81 -11.38 -6.85 -3.01
CA VAL A 81 -11.47 -5.78 -4.02
C VAL A 81 -10.15 -5.64 -4.76
N GLY A 82 -10.22 -5.76 -6.08
CA GLY A 82 -9.11 -5.49 -6.99
C GLY A 82 -9.18 -4.10 -7.60
N SER A 83 -8.03 -3.50 -7.90
CA SER A 83 -7.93 -2.23 -8.63
C SER A 83 -6.58 -2.09 -9.31
N ASN A 84 -6.50 -1.20 -10.30
CA ASN A 84 -5.24 -0.74 -10.85
C ASN A 84 -4.95 0.68 -10.38
N PHE A 85 -3.67 1.03 -10.29
CA PHE A 85 -3.26 2.37 -9.93
C PHE A 85 -2.09 2.88 -10.75
N GLN A 86 -2.03 4.19 -10.86
CA GLN A 86 -0.84 4.94 -11.25
C GLN A 86 -0.61 6.03 -10.23
N MET A 87 0.63 6.19 -9.79
CA MET A 87 1.03 7.25 -8.88
C MET A 87 2.23 7.98 -9.45
N LEU A 88 2.06 9.28 -9.67
CA LEU A 88 3.14 10.19 -9.96
C LEU A 88 3.71 10.71 -8.65
N GLU A 89 5.02 10.62 -8.47
CA GLU A 89 5.76 11.28 -7.41
C GLU A 89 6.71 12.30 -7.99
N TYR A 90 6.74 13.50 -7.40
CA TYR A 90 7.75 14.52 -7.69
C TYR A 90 8.51 14.89 -6.42
N ARG A 91 9.84 14.77 -6.48
CA ARG A 91 10.73 15.12 -5.38
C ARG A 91 12.15 15.38 -5.88
N ARG A 92 12.82 16.43 -5.33
CA ARG A 92 14.20 16.79 -5.66
C ARG A 92 14.43 16.91 -7.18
N ASP A 93 13.52 17.62 -7.87
CA ASP A 93 13.54 17.82 -9.32
C ASP A 93 13.49 16.53 -10.17
N LYS A 94 13.14 15.42 -9.53
CA LYS A 94 12.89 14.14 -10.18
C LYS A 94 11.42 13.77 -10.13
N GLN A 95 10.93 13.28 -11.24
CA GLN A 95 9.61 12.71 -11.36
C GLN A 95 9.74 11.20 -11.49
N ARG A 96 8.95 10.47 -10.71
CA ARG A 96 8.86 9.01 -10.77
C ARG A 96 7.42 8.61 -11.01
N LEU A 97 7.21 7.61 -11.85
CA LEU A 97 5.90 7.01 -12.07
C LEU A 97 5.93 5.60 -11.52
N PHE A 98 4.97 5.29 -10.65
CA PHE A 98 4.70 3.95 -10.16
C PHE A 98 3.36 3.48 -10.73
N GLY A 99 3.28 2.22 -11.08
CA GLY A 99 2.04 1.64 -11.56
C GLY A 99 1.94 0.17 -11.21
N GLY A 100 0.72 -0.30 -11.08
CA GLY A 100 0.47 -1.69 -10.73
C GLY A 100 -0.98 -1.97 -10.39
N SER A 101 -1.16 -3.07 -9.66
CA SER A 101 -2.47 -3.46 -9.14
C SER A 101 -2.46 -3.50 -7.61
N CYS A 102 -3.62 -3.26 -7.02
CA CYS A 102 -3.87 -3.44 -5.61
C CYS A 102 -4.96 -4.48 -5.39
N ARG A 103 -4.82 -5.26 -4.33
CA ARG A 103 -5.88 -6.07 -3.76
C ARG A 103 -6.08 -5.69 -2.31
N HIS A 104 -7.34 -5.59 -1.91
CA HIS A 104 -7.74 -5.23 -0.56
C HIS A 104 -8.69 -6.31 -0.03
N GLY A 105 -8.32 -6.94 1.09
CA GLY A 105 -9.26 -7.65 1.93
C GLY A 105 -9.94 -6.64 2.85
N LEU A 106 -11.21 -6.39 2.63
CA LEU A 106 -12.00 -5.42 3.36
C LEU A 106 -12.96 -6.14 4.30
N ILE A 107 -13.01 -5.72 5.55
CA ILE A 107 -14.01 -6.21 6.49
C ILE A 107 -15.03 -5.11 6.79
N ARG A 108 -16.28 -5.52 7.00
CA ARG A 108 -17.36 -4.61 7.35
C ARG A 108 -17.09 -3.95 8.71
N ALA A 109 -17.24 -2.64 8.78
CA ALA A 109 -17.06 -1.86 10.00
C ALA A 109 -18.08 -0.73 10.06
N GLY A 110 -19.18 -0.96 10.77
CA GLY A 110 -20.34 -0.04 10.78
C GLY A 110 -20.91 0.13 9.37
N ASP A 111 -21.09 1.36 8.94
CA ASP A 111 -21.60 1.69 7.60
C ASP A 111 -20.54 1.65 6.49
N GLY A 112 -19.30 1.32 6.83
CA GLY A 112 -18.16 1.31 5.89
C GLY A 112 -17.33 0.04 5.98
N PHE A 113 -16.04 0.19 5.65
CA PHE A 113 -15.08 -0.90 5.62
C PHE A 113 -13.78 -0.50 6.31
N LYS A 114 -13.05 -1.50 6.82
CA LYS A 114 -11.66 -1.42 7.23
C LYS A 114 -10.81 -2.37 6.40
N ILE A 115 -9.56 -2.00 6.20
CA ILE A 115 -8.60 -2.82 5.47
C ILE A 115 -8.00 -3.84 6.44
N GLN A 116 -8.31 -5.12 6.23
CA GLN A 116 -7.67 -6.23 6.94
C GLN A 116 -6.29 -6.52 6.35
N TRP A 117 -6.16 -6.44 5.05
CA TRP A 117 -4.88 -6.51 4.36
C TRP A 117 -4.94 -5.76 3.02
N LYS A 118 -3.80 -5.21 2.65
CA LYS A 118 -3.60 -4.58 1.34
C LYS A 118 -2.34 -5.13 0.70
N ARG A 119 -2.48 -5.70 -0.49
CA ARG A 119 -1.37 -6.12 -1.34
C ARG A 119 -1.20 -5.14 -2.49
N VAL A 120 0.03 -4.69 -2.74
CA VAL A 120 0.38 -3.80 -3.85
C VAL A 120 1.39 -4.50 -4.74
N ASN A 121 1.01 -4.80 -5.97
CA ASN A 121 1.88 -5.41 -6.97
C ASN A 121 2.35 -4.33 -7.94
N LEU A 122 3.62 -3.92 -7.82
CA LEU A 122 4.24 -3.02 -8.79
C LEU A 122 4.57 -3.80 -10.07
N VAL A 123 4.38 -3.18 -11.24
CA VAL A 123 4.71 -3.80 -12.53
C VAL A 123 6.20 -4.09 -12.70
N ASN A 124 7.03 -3.41 -11.93
CA ASN A 124 8.49 -3.54 -11.93
C ASN A 124 9.06 -3.90 -10.55
N SER A 125 8.32 -4.71 -9.77
CA SER A 125 8.72 -5.10 -8.40
C SER A 125 10.09 -5.81 -8.34
N ASP A 126 10.48 -6.52 -9.39
CA ASP A 126 11.72 -7.28 -9.54
C ASP A 126 12.89 -6.45 -10.11
N SER A 127 12.67 -5.18 -10.40
CA SER A 127 13.72 -4.27 -10.87
C SER A 127 14.47 -3.60 -9.71
N MET A 128 15.61 -2.95 -10.02
CA MET A 128 16.29 -2.09 -9.05
C MET A 128 15.43 -0.84 -8.78
N LEU A 129 14.65 -0.91 -7.71
CA LEU A 129 13.85 0.22 -7.26
C LEU A 129 14.69 1.13 -6.36
N GLU A 130 14.76 2.42 -6.69
CA GLU A 130 15.19 3.43 -5.71
C GLU A 130 14.24 3.38 -4.51
N GLY A 131 14.75 3.61 -3.29
CA GLY A 131 13.98 3.46 -2.06
C GLY A 131 12.57 4.07 -2.13
N ILE A 132 11.57 3.26 -1.81
CA ILE A 132 10.16 3.66 -1.76
C ILE A 132 9.93 4.42 -0.46
N SER A 133 9.73 5.73 -0.55
CA SER A 133 9.49 6.62 0.59
C SER A 133 8.07 7.20 0.63
N VAL A 134 7.16 6.61 -0.12
CA VAL A 134 5.74 6.98 -0.22
C VAL A 134 4.86 5.79 0.13
N ILE A 135 3.60 6.03 0.36
CA ILE A 135 2.55 5.00 0.56
C ILE A 135 1.59 5.01 -0.62
N PHE A 136 1.07 3.84 -0.95
CA PHE A 136 0.15 3.63 -2.07
C PHE A 136 -1.24 3.28 -1.58
#